data_5b4a126e483d78654509da1b6d5989eb
#
_entry.id   5b4a126e483d78654509da1b6d5989eb
#
_cell.length_a   1.000
_cell.length_b   1.000
_cell.length_c   1.000
_cell.angle_alpha   90.00
_cell.angle_beta   90.00
_cell.angle_gamma   90.00
#
_symmetry.space_group_name_H-M   'P 1'
#
loop_
_entity.id
_entity.type
_entity.pdbx_description
1 polymer ?
#
loop_
_entity_poly.entity_id
_entity_poly.type
_entity_poly.pdbx_seq_one_letter_code
_entity_poly.pdbx_strand_id
1 'polypeptide(L)' 'SYAIPTMEGLDNMQDAVKRFYLFARAHENYMFYVTPIACGIAGYKPEEIAPMFFEIAHLENVFLPLSFWKVLTNKMLQL' A
#
# COMPACT_ATOMS: atom_id res chain seq x y z
N SER A 1 15.90 -1.47 -1.12
CA SER A 1 14.49 -1.12 -1.33
C SER A 1 13.65 -2.35 -1.64
N TYR A 2 12.39 -2.30 -1.30
CA TYR A 2 11.46 -3.39 -1.54
C TYR A 2 10.56 -3.02 -2.71
N ALA A 3 10.50 -3.87 -3.73
CA ALA A 3 9.70 -3.60 -4.92
C ALA A 3 8.42 -4.44 -4.92
N ILE A 4 7.28 -3.78 -5.12
CA ILE A 4 6.00 -4.45 -5.26
C ILE A 4 5.67 -4.47 -6.77
N PRO A 5 5.42 -5.65 -7.36
CA PRO A 5 5.06 -5.72 -8.78
C PRO A 5 3.74 -4.99 -9.02
N THR A 6 3.73 -4.06 -9.97
CA THR A 6 2.55 -3.25 -10.23
C THR A 6 1.95 -3.47 -11.62
N MET A 7 2.62 -4.26 -12.47
CA MET A 7 2.19 -4.46 -13.85
C MET A 7 1.51 -5.82 -14.10
N GLU A 8 1.27 -6.59 -13.03
CA GLU A 8 0.77 -7.96 -13.15
C GLU A 8 -0.72 -8.12 -12.86
N GLY A 9 -1.43 -6.99 -12.67
CA GLY A 9 -2.85 -7.00 -12.36
C GLY A 9 -3.12 -6.92 -10.86
N LEU A 10 -4.38 -6.61 -10.51
CA LEU A 10 -4.76 -6.33 -9.13
C LEU A 10 -4.63 -7.54 -8.21
N ASP A 11 -5.01 -8.74 -8.69
CA ASP A 11 -4.96 -9.94 -7.84
C ASP A 11 -3.52 -10.25 -7.43
N ASN A 12 -2.59 -10.18 -8.39
CA ASN A 12 -1.19 -10.41 -8.09
C ASN A 12 -0.61 -9.31 -7.21
N MET A 13 -1.09 -8.08 -7.39
CA MET A 13 -0.67 -6.96 -6.56
C MET A 13 -1.14 -7.15 -5.12
N GLN A 14 -2.36 -7.64 -4.89
CA GLN A 14 -2.85 -7.92 -3.55
C GLN A 14 -1.98 -8.94 -2.83
N ASP A 15 -1.59 -10.00 -3.52
CA ASP A 15 -0.70 -11.00 -2.93
C ASP A 15 0.67 -10.41 -2.60
N ALA A 16 1.20 -9.57 -3.49
CA ALA A 16 2.49 -8.92 -3.27
C ALA A 16 2.43 -7.95 -2.08
N VAL A 17 1.31 -7.23 -1.94
CA VAL A 17 1.10 -6.31 -0.81
C VAL A 17 1.03 -7.08 0.50
N LYS A 18 0.37 -8.24 0.53
CA LYS A 18 0.33 -9.09 1.72
C LYS A 18 1.73 -9.55 2.12
N ARG A 19 2.54 -9.95 1.15
CA ARG A 19 3.92 -10.34 1.43
C ARG A 19 4.73 -9.17 1.96
N PHE A 20 4.52 -7.98 1.41
CA PHE A 20 5.16 -6.77 1.90
C PHE A 20 4.75 -6.46 3.35
N TYR A 21 3.46 -6.62 3.66
CA TYR A 21 2.96 -6.42 5.02
C TYR A 21 3.72 -7.32 6.01
N LEU A 22 3.83 -8.61 5.69
CA LEU A 22 4.52 -9.56 6.56
C LEU A 22 6.01 -9.22 6.69
N PHE A 23 6.62 -8.79 5.59
CA PHE A 23 8.03 -8.40 5.60
C PHE A 23 8.27 -7.16 6.48
N ALA A 24 7.46 -6.12 6.28
CA ALA A 24 7.61 -4.88 7.04
C ALA A 24 7.33 -5.10 8.52
N ARG A 25 6.34 -5.93 8.84
CA ARG A 25 6.00 -6.26 10.21
C ARG A 25 7.14 -6.99 10.92
N ALA A 26 7.87 -7.83 10.18
CA ALA A 26 8.99 -8.58 10.71
C ALA A 26 10.28 -7.75 10.81
N HIS A 27 10.33 -6.59 10.16
CA HIS A 27 11.52 -5.73 10.11
C HIS A 27 11.21 -4.34 10.64
N GLU A 28 10.87 -4.25 11.92
CA GLU A 28 10.45 -3.00 12.57
C GLU A 28 11.51 -1.92 12.55
N ASN A 29 12.79 -2.31 12.47
CA ASN A 29 13.90 -1.36 12.43
C ASN A 29 14.17 -0.75 11.05
N TYR A 30 13.44 -1.20 10.02
CA TYR A 30 13.53 -0.61 8.69
C TYR A 30 12.37 0.34 8.47
N MET A 31 12.61 1.43 7.77
CA MET A 31 11.57 2.38 7.37
C MET A 31 11.25 2.19 5.89
N PHE A 32 9.96 2.10 5.58
CA PHE A 32 9.50 1.89 4.21
C PHE A 32 8.65 3.07 3.76
N TYR A 33 8.99 3.66 2.62
CA TYR A 33 8.23 4.75 2.02
C TYR A 33 7.55 4.24 0.76
N VAL A 34 6.23 4.18 0.81
CA VAL A 34 5.43 3.69 -0.32
C VAL A 34 5.11 4.84 -1.26
N THR A 35 5.36 4.65 -2.55
CA THR A 35 5.05 5.64 -3.57
C THR A 35 3.83 5.21 -4.36
N PRO A 36 3.03 6.16 -4.92
CA PRO A 36 1.83 5.81 -5.68
C PRO A 36 2.16 5.44 -7.14
N ILE A 37 3.20 4.63 -7.34
CA ILE A 37 3.74 4.37 -8.67
C ILE A 37 2.76 3.57 -9.54
N ALA A 38 1.97 2.68 -8.92
CA ALA A 38 0.97 1.90 -9.64
C ALA A 38 -0.12 2.79 -10.23
N CYS A 39 -0.46 3.89 -9.55
CA CYS A 39 -1.46 4.83 -10.02
C CYS A 39 -0.99 5.60 -11.26
N GLY A 40 0.33 5.87 -11.35
CA GLY A 40 0.88 6.58 -12.50
C GLY A 40 1.20 5.69 -13.68
N ILE A 41 1.82 4.55 -13.43
CA ILE A 41 2.36 3.70 -14.49
C ILE A 41 1.34 2.69 -14.99
N ALA A 42 0.67 2.00 -14.09
CA ALA A 42 -0.28 0.95 -14.45
C ALA A 42 -1.71 1.45 -14.68
N GLY A 43 -1.95 2.75 -14.46
CA GLY A 43 -3.26 3.34 -14.69
C GLY A 43 -4.28 3.08 -13.61
N TYR A 44 -3.90 2.49 -12.49
CA TYR A 44 -4.81 2.27 -11.37
C TYR A 44 -5.01 3.56 -10.59
N LYS A 45 -6.20 3.71 -10.03
CA LYS A 45 -6.53 4.88 -9.21
C LYS A 45 -6.20 4.62 -7.74
N PRO A 46 -5.92 5.67 -6.95
CA PRO A 46 -5.71 5.48 -5.51
C PRO A 46 -6.85 4.75 -4.84
N GLU A 47 -8.09 4.94 -5.28
CA GLU A 47 -9.27 4.27 -4.75
C GLU A 47 -9.20 2.74 -4.92
N GLU A 48 -8.48 2.28 -5.93
CA GLU A 48 -8.31 0.85 -6.20
C GLU A 48 -7.16 0.25 -5.41
N ILE A 49 -6.10 1.02 -5.18
CA ILE A 49 -4.85 0.54 -4.60
C ILE A 49 -4.81 0.74 -3.08
N ALA A 50 -5.23 1.91 -2.60
CA ALA A 50 -5.10 2.24 -1.18
C ALA A 50 -5.77 1.25 -0.24
N PRO A 51 -6.95 0.68 -0.56
CA PRO A 51 -7.56 -0.30 0.35
C PRO A 51 -6.69 -1.52 0.62
N MET A 52 -5.81 -1.88 -0.31
CA MET A 52 -4.88 -3.00 -0.11
C MET A 52 -3.88 -2.73 1.01
N PHE A 53 -3.64 -1.46 1.32
CA PHE A 53 -2.68 -1.02 2.33
C PHE A 53 -3.34 -0.72 3.68
N PHE A 54 -4.60 -1.08 3.86
CA PHE A 54 -5.34 -0.77 5.09
C PHE A 54 -4.62 -1.29 6.33
N GLU A 55 -4.21 -2.56 6.33
CA GLU A 55 -3.51 -3.15 7.46
C GLU A 55 -2.09 -2.60 7.60
N ILE A 56 -1.45 -2.31 6.47
CA ILE A 56 -0.09 -1.73 6.45
C ILE A 56 -0.09 -0.34 7.08
N ALA A 57 -1.19 0.40 6.95
CA ALA A 57 -1.30 1.74 7.53
C ALA A 57 -1.15 1.74 9.05
N HIS A 58 -1.37 0.61 9.72
CA HIS A 58 -1.20 0.48 11.17
C HIS A 58 0.25 0.25 11.58
N LEU A 59 1.14 -0.05 10.64
CA LEU A 59 2.55 -0.27 10.94
C LEU A 59 3.27 1.08 11.09
N GLU A 60 4.02 1.23 12.18
CA GLU A 60 4.72 2.48 12.48
C GLU A 60 5.91 2.75 11.57
N ASN A 61 6.44 1.71 10.93
CA ASN A 61 7.63 1.83 10.10
C ASN A 61 7.32 1.94 8.60
N VAL A 62 6.03 2.04 8.23
CA VAL A 62 5.64 2.21 6.83
C VAL A 62 4.94 3.55 6.66
N PHE A 63 5.37 4.32 5.66
CA PHE A 63 4.84 5.65 5.36
C PHE A 63 4.16 5.61 4.01
N LEU A 64 2.85 5.86 4.02
CA LEU A 64 2.02 5.83 2.81
C LEU A 64 1.91 7.24 2.20
N PRO A 65 1.70 7.34 0.88
CA PRO A 65 1.50 8.65 0.26
C PRO A 65 0.17 9.26 0.71
N LEU A 66 0.11 10.59 0.66
CA LEU A 66 -1.08 11.32 1.09
C LEU A 66 -2.34 10.88 0.32
N SER A 67 -2.20 10.58 -0.97
CA SER A 67 -3.32 10.12 -1.78
C SER A 67 -3.94 8.83 -1.23
N PHE A 68 -3.12 7.95 -0.67
CA PHE A 68 -3.61 6.72 -0.04
C PHE A 68 -4.33 7.03 1.27
N TRP A 69 -3.77 7.92 2.07
CA TRP A 69 -4.38 8.31 3.34
C TRP A 69 -5.75 8.95 3.14
N LYS A 70 -5.93 9.74 2.08
CA LYS A 70 -7.23 10.35 1.78
C LYS A 70 -8.29 9.27 1.55
N VAL A 71 -7.96 8.23 0.78
CA VAL A 71 -8.88 7.13 0.51
C VAL A 71 -9.18 6.35 1.77
N LEU A 72 -8.14 6.00 2.53
CA LEU A 72 -8.30 5.20 3.75
C LEU A 72 -9.11 5.94 4.81
N THR A 73 -8.88 7.24 4.96
CA THR A 73 -9.61 8.07 5.92
C THR A 73 -11.10 8.13 5.55
N ASN A 74 -11.41 8.30 4.27
CA ASN A 74 -12.80 8.33 3.83
C ASN A 74 -13.50 7.01 4.11
N LYS A 75 -12.82 5.88 3.90
CA LYS A 75 -13.41 4.58 4.20
C LYS A 75 -13.66 4.40 5.69
N MET A 76 -12.75 4.86 6.53
CA MET A 76 -12.96 4.80 7.98
C MET A 76 -14.17 5.62 8.42
N LEU A 77 -14.40 6.77 7.79
CA LEU A 77 -15.53 7.64 8.14
C LEU A 77 -16.88 7.06 7.69
N GLN A 78 -16.86 6.11 6.75
CA GLN A 78 -18.07 5.46 6.25
C GLN A 78 -18.45 4.23 7.05
N LEU A 79 -17.60 3.82 7.97
CA LEU A 79 -17.90 2.71 8.86
C LEU A 79 -18.75 3.17 10.04
#